data_d77fc8b6c34ce27126a72125d893ccfe
#
_entry.id   d77fc8b6c34ce27126a72125d893ccfe
#
_cell.length_a   1.000
_cell.length_b   1.000
_cell.length_c   1.000
_cell.angle_alpha   90.00
_cell.angle_beta   90.00
_cell.angle_gamma   90.00
#
_symmetry.space_group_name_H-M   'P 1'
#
loop_
_entity.id
_entity.type
_entity.pdbx_description
1 polymer ?
#
loop_
_entity_poly.entity_id
_entity_poly.type
_entity_poly.pdbx_seq_one_letter_code
_entity_poly.pdbx_strand_id
1 'polypeptide(L)'
;MNIKQTLLLIFTYFISHTISAQCDLHFEFENTGSNMTVLFASSASQNIASVSSQGTIGAFYQNDDGDYICASAMNYHGSQTQLPLMADDSTTPEIDGFKAGDLIHWFYKDVSGSVYQIETSPADVFLLNSISIVQSVELSEVDCGITN
;
A
#
# COMPACT_ATOMS: atom_id res chain seq x y z
N MET A 1 -13.40 0.81 -45.82
CA MET A 1 -13.20 0.37 -44.46
C MET A 1 -14.54 0.42 -43.72
N ASN A 2 -15.02 -0.70 -43.20
CA ASN A 2 -16.36 -0.81 -42.63
C ASN A 2 -16.40 -0.16 -41.23
N ILE A 3 -17.41 0.63 -40.91
CA ILE A 3 -17.62 1.30 -39.63
C ILE A 3 -17.50 0.34 -38.42
N LYS A 4 -17.87 -0.92 -38.61
CA LYS A 4 -17.72 -1.98 -37.58
C LYS A 4 -16.25 -2.34 -37.26
N GLN A 5 -15.34 -2.23 -38.21
CA GLN A 5 -13.90 -2.47 -38.00
C GLN A 5 -13.21 -1.30 -37.31
N THR A 6 -13.67 -0.07 -37.57
CA THR A 6 -13.15 1.13 -36.91
C THR A 6 -13.56 1.17 -35.43
N LEU A 7 -14.78 0.71 -35.11
CA LEU A 7 -15.27 0.67 -33.73
C LEU A 7 -14.52 -0.41 -32.89
N LEU A 8 -14.13 -1.52 -33.48
CA LEU A 8 -13.36 -2.57 -32.80
C LEU A 8 -11.92 -2.12 -32.49
N LEU A 9 -11.32 -1.32 -33.36
CA LEU A 9 -9.97 -0.78 -33.18
C LEU A 9 -9.90 0.32 -32.08
N ILE A 10 -11.00 1.07 -31.88
CA ILE A 10 -11.08 2.08 -30.84
C ILE A 10 -11.23 1.44 -29.44
N PHE A 11 -11.90 0.27 -29.34
CA PHE A 11 -12.13 -0.38 -28.06
C PHE A 11 -10.87 -1.10 -27.50
N THR A 12 -9.93 -1.47 -28.35
CA THR A 12 -8.67 -2.12 -27.91
C THR A 12 -7.62 -1.13 -27.41
N TYR A 13 -7.80 0.18 -27.60
CA TYR A 13 -6.80 1.18 -27.20
C TYR A 13 -6.93 1.71 -25.76
N PHE A 14 -8.01 1.33 -25.04
CA PHE A 14 -8.31 1.86 -23.71
C PHE A 14 -7.85 1.02 -22.51
N ILE A 15 -7.13 -0.10 -22.72
CA ILE A 15 -6.79 -1.04 -21.61
C ILE A 15 -5.34 -0.91 -21.12
N SER A 16 -4.55 0.06 -21.60
CA SER A 16 -3.08 0.01 -21.39
C SER A 16 -2.50 1.00 -20.38
N HIS A 17 -3.24 1.63 -19.48
CA HIS A 17 -2.67 2.71 -18.66
C HIS A 17 -2.84 2.60 -17.14
N THR A 18 -2.95 1.42 -16.55
CA THR A 18 -3.13 1.33 -15.08
C THR A 18 -2.04 0.56 -14.31
N ILE A 19 -0.91 0.22 -14.91
CA ILE A 19 0.08 -0.67 -14.24
C ILE A 19 1.30 0.10 -13.68
N SER A 20 1.49 1.38 -13.98
CA SER A 20 2.75 2.07 -13.67
C SER A 20 2.86 2.65 -12.25
N ALA A 21 1.76 2.95 -11.57
CA ALA A 21 1.81 3.68 -10.30
C ALA A 21 2.21 2.80 -9.09
N GLN A 22 2.02 1.48 -9.17
CA GLN A 22 2.32 0.57 -8.04
C GLN A 22 3.79 0.24 -7.86
N CYS A 23 4.64 0.57 -8.81
CA CYS A 23 6.05 0.17 -8.80
C CYS A 23 7.01 1.27 -8.39
N ASP A 24 6.56 2.53 -8.36
CA ASP A 24 7.32 3.68 -7.87
C ASP A 24 6.94 4.01 -6.41
N LEU A 25 6.89 2.96 -5.58
CA LEU A 25 6.57 3.13 -4.16
C LEU A 25 7.79 3.58 -3.37
N HIS A 26 7.70 4.78 -2.83
CA HIS A 26 8.65 5.33 -1.88
C HIS A 26 8.19 5.03 -0.46
N PHE A 27 9.02 4.32 0.33
CA PHE A 27 8.74 3.94 1.72
C PHE A 27 9.27 4.98 2.72
N GLU A 28 9.30 6.24 2.31
CA GLU A 28 9.68 7.38 3.13
C GLU A 28 8.43 8.13 3.56
N PHE A 29 8.40 8.62 4.79
CA PHE A 29 7.26 9.33 5.36
C PHE A 29 7.72 10.37 6.39
N GLU A 30 6.85 11.33 6.69
CA GLU A 30 7.06 12.34 7.71
C GLU A 30 6.30 11.98 9.00
N ASN A 31 6.87 12.36 10.15
CA ASN A 31 6.22 12.16 11.44
C ASN A 31 5.42 13.42 11.80
N THR A 32 4.12 13.34 11.67
CA THR A 32 3.18 14.45 11.93
C THR A 32 2.73 14.53 13.38
N GLY A 33 3.19 13.61 14.24
CA GLY A 33 2.91 13.61 15.68
C GLY A 33 1.57 12.98 16.09
N SER A 34 0.61 12.84 15.19
CA SER A 34 -0.68 12.18 15.43
C SER A 34 -0.77 10.88 14.64
N ASN A 35 -1.31 9.81 15.24
CA ASN A 35 -1.30 8.52 14.57
C ASN A 35 -2.46 7.59 14.96
N MET A 36 -2.60 6.52 14.18
CA MET A 36 -3.28 5.27 14.49
C MET A 36 -2.22 4.18 14.65
N THR A 37 -2.39 3.24 15.56
CA THR A 37 -1.48 2.10 15.67
C THR A 37 -2.09 0.85 15.05
N VAL A 38 -1.40 0.20 14.14
CA VAL A 38 -1.79 -1.10 13.58
C VAL A 38 -0.82 -2.17 14.02
N LEU A 39 -1.37 -3.26 14.58
CA LEU A 39 -0.63 -4.45 15.00
C LEU A 39 -0.91 -5.59 14.02
N PHE A 40 0.13 -6.13 13.42
CA PHE A 40 0.06 -7.42 12.71
C PHE A 40 0.20 -8.56 13.71
N ALA A 41 -0.88 -9.34 13.89
CA ALA A 41 -0.85 -10.51 14.76
C ALA A 41 0.13 -11.56 14.23
N SER A 42 0.48 -12.54 15.06
CA SER A 42 1.45 -13.58 14.69
C SER A 42 1.03 -14.35 13.43
N SER A 43 -0.28 -14.61 13.23
CA SER A 43 -0.79 -15.29 12.04
C SER A 43 -0.57 -14.47 10.76
N ALA A 44 -0.87 -13.16 10.80
CA ALA A 44 -0.62 -12.25 9.68
C ALA A 44 0.88 -12.14 9.39
N SER A 45 1.70 -12.00 10.45
CA SER A 45 3.16 -11.94 10.31
C SER A 45 3.75 -13.21 9.71
N GLN A 46 3.23 -14.40 10.04
CA GLN A 46 3.67 -15.67 9.44
C GLN A 46 3.37 -15.72 7.94
N ASN A 47 2.24 -15.17 7.49
CA ASN A 47 1.91 -15.11 6.08
C ASN A 47 2.89 -14.20 5.33
N ILE A 48 3.25 -13.04 5.89
CA ILE A 48 4.29 -12.17 5.31
C ILE A 48 5.64 -12.90 5.28
N ALA A 49 6.02 -13.54 6.39
CA ALA A 49 7.28 -14.28 6.49
C ALA A 49 7.38 -15.47 5.55
N SER A 50 6.25 -16.05 5.08
CA SER A 50 6.23 -17.12 4.09
C SER A 50 6.72 -16.67 2.71
N VAL A 51 6.61 -15.37 2.40
CA VAL A 51 7.18 -14.75 1.18
C VAL A 51 8.63 -14.37 1.44
N SER A 52 8.87 -13.57 2.47
CA SER A 52 10.23 -13.23 2.93
C SER A 52 10.17 -12.81 4.39
N SER A 53 11.17 -13.24 5.18
CA SER A 53 11.30 -12.88 6.60
C SER A 53 12.01 -11.55 6.83
N GLN A 54 12.46 -10.88 5.76
CA GLN A 54 13.15 -9.58 5.84
C GLN A 54 12.71 -8.67 4.71
N GLY A 55 12.40 -7.43 5.07
CA GLY A 55 11.94 -6.42 4.11
C GLY A 55 11.42 -5.17 4.81
N THR A 56 10.60 -4.42 4.12
CA THR A 56 9.95 -3.21 4.64
C THR A 56 8.44 -3.31 4.42
N ILE A 57 7.65 -3.15 5.47
CA ILE A 57 6.19 -2.97 5.39
C ILE A 57 5.91 -1.49 5.38
N GLY A 58 5.04 -1.04 4.48
CA GLY A 58 4.57 0.34 4.40
C GLY A 58 3.05 0.43 4.33
N ALA A 59 2.52 1.50 4.94
CA ALA A 59 1.12 1.90 4.87
C ALA A 59 1.01 3.16 4.01
N PHE A 60 0.11 3.13 3.04
CA PHE A 60 -0.06 4.17 2.03
C PHE A 60 -1.51 4.63 1.95
N TYR A 61 -1.72 5.91 1.74
CA TYR A 61 -2.99 6.46 1.29
C TYR A 61 -2.91 6.81 -0.20
N GLN A 62 -4.06 6.97 -0.85
CA GLN A 62 -4.10 7.51 -2.21
C GLN A 62 -4.39 9.00 -2.19
N ASN A 63 -3.60 9.76 -2.94
CA ASN A 63 -3.90 11.17 -3.21
C ASN A 63 -5.02 11.32 -4.25
N ASP A 64 -5.41 12.55 -4.56
CA ASP A 64 -6.47 12.85 -5.53
C ASP A 64 -6.13 12.41 -6.96
N ASP A 65 -4.85 12.26 -7.29
CA ASP A 65 -4.37 11.77 -8.58
C ASP A 65 -4.32 10.23 -8.64
N GLY A 66 -4.56 9.55 -7.53
CA GLY A 66 -4.54 8.09 -7.40
C GLY A 66 -3.17 7.50 -7.09
N ASP A 67 -2.16 8.33 -6.80
CA ASP A 67 -0.83 7.88 -6.42
C ASP A 67 -0.80 7.40 -4.96
N TYR A 68 0.02 6.39 -4.70
CA TYR A 68 0.25 5.90 -3.36
C TYR A 68 1.33 6.69 -2.64
N ILE A 69 0.95 7.33 -1.54
CA ILE A 69 1.84 8.12 -0.69
C ILE A 69 2.03 7.40 0.64
N CYS A 70 3.29 7.21 1.03
CA CYS A 70 3.63 6.53 2.27
C CYS A 70 3.35 7.42 3.48
N ALA A 71 2.66 6.91 4.47
CA ALA A 71 2.45 7.57 5.76
C ALA A 71 2.93 6.74 6.95
N SER A 72 3.54 5.61 6.70
CA SER A 72 4.31 4.83 7.67
C SER A 72 5.10 3.74 6.95
N ALA A 73 6.30 3.47 7.43
CA ALA A 73 7.08 2.31 7.01
C ALA A 73 7.96 1.82 8.14
N MET A 74 8.23 0.50 8.17
CA MET A 74 9.19 -0.06 9.10
C MET A 74 9.84 -1.32 8.55
N ASN A 75 11.05 -1.59 9.02
CA ASN A 75 11.76 -2.82 8.72
C ASN A 75 11.04 -4.00 9.39
N TYR A 76 10.77 -5.02 8.59
CA TYR A 76 10.16 -6.27 9.02
C TYR A 76 11.21 -7.35 9.17
N HIS A 77 11.15 -8.10 10.27
CA HIS A 77 12.11 -9.14 10.63
C HIS A 77 11.46 -10.51 10.93
N GLY A 78 10.36 -10.82 10.25
CA GLY A 78 9.70 -12.13 10.32
C GLY A 78 8.91 -12.40 11.59
N SER A 79 8.62 -11.39 12.40
CA SER A 79 7.88 -11.53 13.66
C SER A 79 6.71 -10.55 13.75
N GLN A 80 5.88 -10.75 14.78
CA GLN A 80 4.81 -9.80 15.10
C GLN A 80 5.35 -8.36 15.11
N THR A 81 4.65 -7.46 14.46
CA THR A 81 5.08 -6.07 14.30
C THR A 81 3.92 -5.09 14.46
N GLN A 82 4.24 -3.85 14.80
CA GLN A 82 3.28 -2.77 14.91
C GLN A 82 3.82 -1.54 14.21
N LEU A 83 2.92 -0.79 13.54
CA LEU A 83 3.24 0.44 12.85
C LEU A 83 2.35 1.58 13.38
N PRO A 84 2.95 2.72 13.76
CA PRO A 84 2.20 3.96 13.90
C PRO A 84 1.95 4.56 12.50
N LEU A 85 0.72 4.68 12.07
CA LEU A 85 0.33 5.31 10.81
C LEU A 85 0.07 6.80 11.05
N MET A 86 0.78 7.67 10.35
CA MET A 86 0.72 9.11 10.56
C MET A 86 -0.55 9.71 9.97
N ALA A 87 -1.21 10.56 10.76
CA ALA A 87 -2.33 11.37 10.32
C ALA A 87 -1.85 12.61 9.55
N ASP A 88 -2.71 13.13 8.69
CA ASP A 88 -2.53 14.44 8.07
C ASP A 88 -2.46 15.56 9.13
N ASP A 89 -1.44 16.41 9.05
CA ASP A 89 -1.32 17.59 9.89
C ASP A 89 -2.14 18.74 9.30
N SER A 90 -3.31 18.97 9.83
CA SER A 90 -4.21 20.03 9.36
C SER A 90 -3.66 21.46 9.51
N THR A 91 -2.48 21.64 10.11
CA THR A 91 -1.82 22.94 10.24
C THR A 91 -0.90 23.25 9.06
N THR A 92 -0.59 22.26 8.21
CA THR A 92 0.14 22.40 6.96
C THR A 92 -0.82 22.45 5.76
N PRO A 93 -0.50 23.12 4.67
CA PRO A 93 -1.33 23.11 3.46
C PRO A 93 -1.19 21.83 2.65
N GLU A 94 -0.13 21.06 2.84
CA GLU A 94 0.16 19.80 2.18
C GLU A 94 -0.58 18.66 2.90
N ILE A 95 -1.01 17.63 2.14
CA ILE A 95 -1.49 16.38 2.69
C ILE A 95 -0.27 15.51 2.95
N ASP A 96 0.09 15.31 4.22
CA ASP A 96 1.31 14.63 4.66
C ASP A 96 1.03 13.34 5.46
N GLY A 97 -0.22 12.88 5.51
CA GLY A 97 -0.64 11.68 6.20
C GLY A 97 -2.08 11.27 5.87
N PHE A 98 -2.57 10.27 6.60
CA PHE A 98 -3.92 9.76 6.47
C PHE A 98 -4.97 10.75 7.00
N LYS A 99 -6.08 10.84 6.30
CA LYS A 99 -7.31 11.46 6.81
C LYS A 99 -8.22 10.39 7.43
N ALA A 100 -9.03 10.79 8.40
CA ALA A 100 -9.99 9.87 9.00
C ALA A 100 -10.96 9.32 7.94
N GLY A 101 -11.04 8.00 7.84
CA GLY A 101 -11.84 7.29 6.85
C GLY A 101 -11.08 6.85 5.60
N ASP A 102 -9.83 7.23 5.41
CA ASP A 102 -9.02 6.77 4.30
C ASP A 102 -8.81 5.25 4.38
N LEU A 103 -8.88 4.60 3.24
CA LEU A 103 -8.50 3.20 3.11
C LEU A 103 -6.99 3.07 3.24
N ILE A 104 -6.53 2.14 4.06
CA ILE A 104 -5.11 1.86 4.21
C ILE A 104 -4.69 0.83 3.16
N HIS A 105 -3.75 1.22 2.30
CA HIS A 105 -3.13 0.34 1.33
C HIS A 105 -1.79 -0.14 1.88
N TRP A 106 -1.61 -1.44 1.95
CA TRP A 106 -0.42 -2.05 2.51
C TRP A 106 0.47 -2.62 1.43
N PHE A 107 1.76 -2.31 1.50
CA PHE A 107 2.76 -2.91 0.63
C PHE A 107 3.93 -3.46 1.45
N TYR A 108 4.49 -4.53 0.94
CA TYR A 108 5.70 -5.16 1.46
C TYR A 108 6.77 -5.20 0.36
N LYS A 109 7.94 -4.66 0.65
CA LYS A 109 9.10 -4.73 -0.23
C LYS A 109 10.13 -5.63 0.43
N ASP A 110 10.46 -6.75 -0.19
CA ASP A 110 11.46 -7.66 0.32
C ASP A 110 12.89 -7.18 0.06
N VAL A 111 13.88 -7.88 0.60
CA VAL A 111 15.30 -7.52 0.42
C VAL A 111 15.81 -7.69 -1.01
N SER A 112 15.11 -8.43 -1.87
CA SER A 112 15.44 -8.56 -3.29
C SER A 112 14.93 -7.38 -4.12
N GLY A 113 14.02 -6.59 -3.56
CA GLY A 113 13.34 -5.48 -4.22
C GLY A 113 11.98 -5.84 -4.82
N SER A 114 11.53 -7.10 -4.70
CA SER A 114 10.17 -7.48 -5.08
C SER A 114 9.15 -6.79 -4.17
N VAL A 115 8.08 -6.30 -4.78
CA VAL A 115 6.99 -5.60 -4.08
C VAL A 115 5.76 -6.48 -4.08
N TYR A 116 5.10 -6.56 -2.93
CA TYR A 116 3.87 -7.30 -2.72
C TYR A 116 2.81 -6.36 -2.18
N GLN A 117 1.62 -6.40 -2.75
CA GLN A 117 0.44 -5.82 -2.12
C GLN A 117 -0.04 -6.76 -1.02
N ILE A 118 -0.37 -6.20 0.13
CA ILE A 118 -0.97 -6.93 1.26
C ILE A 118 -2.44 -6.55 1.34
N GLU A 119 -3.31 -7.53 1.25
CA GLU A 119 -4.74 -7.37 1.50
C GLU A 119 -5.09 -7.85 2.89
N THR A 120 -5.76 -7.01 3.67
CA THR A 120 -6.27 -7.32 5.01
C THR A 120 -7.76 -7.68 4.95
N SER A 121 -8.21 -8.57 5.83
CA SER A 121 -9.64 -8.92 5.91
C SER A 121 -10.14 -8.82 7.35
N PRO A 122 -11.08 -7.88 7.64
CA PRO A 122 -11.61 -6.85 6.73
C PRO A 122 -10.56 -5.81 6.31
N ALA A 123 -10.85 -5.02 5.26
CA ALA A 123 -9.98 -3.93 4.87
C ALA A 123 -9.86 -2.90 6.00
N ASP A 124 -8.62 -2.45 6.24
CA ASP A 124 -8.35 -1.47 7.29
C ASP A 124 -8.68 -0.05 6.82
N VAL A 125 -9.28 0.72 7.72
CA VAL A 125 -9.60 2.15 7.54
C VAL A 125 -8.90 2.95 8.62
N PHE A 126 -8.31 4.08 8.24
CA PHE A 126 -7.62 4.95 9.18
C PHE A 126 -8.60 5.64 10.13
N LEU A 127 -8.35 5.50 11.43
CA LEU A 127 -9.08 6.16 12.50
C LEU A 127 -8.09 6.75 13.51
N LEU A 128 -8.05 8.06 13.60
CA LEU A 128 -7.13 8.78 14.48
C LEU A 128 -7.22 8.31 15.94
N ASN A 129 -6.08 8.16 16.60
CA ASN A 129 -5.94 7.72 18.00
C ASN A 129 -6.56 6.34 18.28
N SER A 130 -6.69 5.49 17.28
CA SER A 130 -7.19 4.13 17.42
C SER A 130 -6.08 3.08 17.37
N ILE A 131 -6.44 1.85 17.71
CA ILE A 131 -5.61 0.66 17.54
C ILE A 131 -6.39 -0.34 16.71
N SER A 132 -5.79 -0.86 15.64
CA SER A 132 -6.31 -1.97 14.85
C SER A 132 -5.40 -3.19 14.95
N ILE A 133 -5.99 -4.38 14.83
CA ILE A 133 -5.25 -5.65 14.85
C ILE A 133 -5.58 -6.42 13.57
N VAL A 134 -4.59 -6.55 12.69
CA VAL A 134 -4.66 -7.37 11.49
C VAL A 134 -4.41 -8.82 11.85
N GLN A 135 -5.43 -9.67 11.70
CA GLN A 135 -5.38 -11.09 12.05
C GLN A 135 -4.87 -11.96 10.90
N SER A 136 -5.25 -11.61 9.66
CA SER A 136 -4.86 -12.35 8.47
C SER A 136 -4.58 -11.41 7.31
N VAL A 137 -3.69 -11.85 6.43
CA VAL A 137 -3.31 -11.12 5.21
C VAL A 137 -3.16 -12.10 4.06
N GLU A 138 -3.41 -11.59 2.86
CA GLU A 138 -3.06 -12.23 1.60
C GLU A 138 -2.03 -11.33 0.88
N LEU A 139 -1.00 -11.94 0.28
CA LEU A 139 0.02 -11.21 -0.46
C LEU A 139 -0.06 -11.58 -1.93
N SER A 140 -0.01 -10.58 -2.79
CA SER A 140 0.12 -10.72 -4.24
C SER A 140 1.31 -9.91 -4.73
N GLU A 141 2.19 -10.55 -5.51
CA GLU A 141 3.33 -9.85 -6.11
C GLU A 141 2.84 -8.82 -7.12
N VAL A 142 3.40 -7.63 -7.07
CA VAL A 142 3.10 -6.55 -8.01
C VAL A 142 4.03 -6.69 -9.20
N ASP A 143 3.46 -6.93 -10.39
CA ASP A 143 4.24 -6.99 -11.63
C ASP A 143 4.66 -5.57 -12.06
N CYS A 144 5.92 -5.26 -11.84
CA CYS A 144 6.52 -3.98 -12.21
C CYS A 144 7.05 -3.93 -13.65
N GLY A 145 6.83 -4.97 -14.43
CA GLY A 145 7.23 -4.99 -15.84
C GLY A 145 8.74 -4.90 -16.06
N ILE A 146 9.55 -5.20 -15.04
CA ILE A 146 11.01 -5.30 -15.17
C ILE A 146 11.32 -6.67 -15.77
N THR A 147 11.22 -6.77 -17.10
CA THR A 147 11.81 -7.89 -17.84
C THR A 147 13.31 -7.64 -17.94
N ASN A 148 14.10 -8.42 -17.23
CA ASN A 148 15.56 -8.51 -17.44
C ASN A 148 15.88 -9.05 -18.84
#